data_c7a84a4a96130a44144e93e3775c56b8
#
_entry.id   c7a84a4a96130a44144e93e3775c56b8
#
_cell.length_a   1.000
_cell.length_b   1.000
_cell.length_c   1.000
_cell.angle_alpha   90.00
_cell.angle_beta   90.00
_cell.angle_gamma   90.00
#
_symmetry.space_group_name_H-M   'P 1'
#
loop_
_entity.id
_entity.type
_entity.pdbx_description
1 polymer ?
#
loop_
_entity_poly.entity_id
_entity_poly.type
_entity_poly.pdbx_seq_one_letter_code
_entity_poly.pdbx_strand_id
1 'polypeptide(L)'
;MPHETVSASDRLKIDVFVDANGMLDSMPDEVRAGLRASPKRLSPKYFYDEAGSILFEKITELPEYYPTRAEKDLLHDISTELMGGLRPQQVVELGSGSSYKTRQLLSAPSAPDHLETYVPFDVSETIVQEAGESLVVEYPFLNVHGVIGDFNRHLGNIPAATGKRLVLFL
;
A
#
# COMPACT_ATOMS: atom_id res chain seq x y z
N MET A 1 -20.42 -22.77 -19.10
CA MET A 1 -20.53 -22.62 -17.64
C MET A 1 -20.63 -21.13 -17.37
N PRO A 2 -21.69 -20.62 -16.74
CA PRO A 2 -21.70 -19.21 -16.34
C PRO A 2 -20.61 -19.02 -15.28
N HIS A 3 -19.67 -18.11 -15.53
CA HIS A 3 -18.76 -17.64 -14.51
C HIS A 3 -19.62 -16.92 -13.46
N GLU A 4 -19.69 -17.47 -12.24
CA GLU A 4 -20.18 -16.72 -11.09
C GLU A 4 -19.32 -15.46 -10.98
N THR A 5 -19.95 -14.32 -11.18
CA THR A 5 -19.31 -13.01 -10.97
C THR A 5 -19.17 -12.82 -9.47
N VAL A 6 -17.97 -13.06 -8.95
CA VAL A 6 -17.63 -12.74 -7.55
C VAL A 6 -17.89 -11.25 -7.33
N SER A 7 -18.61 -10.89 -6.29
CA SER A 7 -18.95 -9.49 -6.02
C SER A 7 -17.67 -8.68 -5.68
N ALA A 8 -17.71 -7.37 -5.88
CA ALA A 8 -16.57 -6.51 -5.53
C ALA A 8 -16.24 -6.62 -4.02
N SER A 9 -17.26 -6.72 -3.16
CA SER A 9 -17.10 -6.89 -1.73
C SER A 9 -16.40 -8.20 -1.33
N ASP A 10 -16.59 -9.27 -2.11
CA ASP A 10 -15.96 -10.57 -1.81
C ASP A 10 -14.49 -10.62 -2.20
N ARG A 11 -14.03 -9.63 -2.99
CA ARG A 11 -12.63 -9.49 -3.45
C ARG A 11 -11.81 -8.53 -2.60
N LEU A 12 -12.41 -7.87 -1.61
CA LEU A 12 -11.73 -7.02 -0.64
C LEU A 12 -11.67 -7.72 0.72
N LYS A 13 -10.46 -7.89 1.22
CA LYS A 13 -10.20 -8.34 2.60
C LYS A 13 -9.27 -7.35 3.27
N ILE A 14 -9.48 -7.05 4.54
CA ILE A 14 -8.58 -6.20 5.35
C ILE A 14 -8.29 -6.90 6.67
N ASP A 15 -7.01 -7.06 6.97
CA ASP A 15 -6.52 -7.57 8.25
C ASP A 15 -5.89 -6.42 9.04
N VAL A 16 -6.37 -6.17 10.26
CA VAL A 16 -5.91 -5.08 11.11
C VAL A 16 -5.06 -5.66 12.25
N PHE A 17 -3.78 -5.29 12.30
CA PHE A 17 -2.82 -5.72 13.33
C PHE A 17 -2.37 -4.57 14.25
N VAL A 18 -2.57 -3.33 13.81
CA VAL A 18 -2.37 -2.12 14.61
C VAL A 18 -3.62 -1.27 14.47
N ASP A 19 -4.32 -1.08 15.58
CA ASP A 19 -5.36 -0.06 15.67
C ASP A 19 -4.74 1.30 16.04
N ALA A 20 -5.52 2.36 15.91
CA ALA A 20 -5.06 3.71 16.26
C ALA A 20 -4.59 3.81 17.74
N ASN A 21 -5.17 3.01 18.64
CA ASN A 21 -4.77 2.98 20.04
C ASN A 21 -3.45 2.27 20.25
N GLY A 22 -3.22 1.12 19.58
CA GLY A 22 -1.96 0.37 19.68
C GLY A 22 -0.73 1.15 19.18
N MET A 23 -0.90 2.05 18.20
CA MET A 23 0.15 2.97 17.80
C MET A 23 0.43 4.03 18.87
N LEU A 24 -0.63 4.57 19.50
CA LEU A 24 -0.52 5.56 20.56
C LEU A 24 0.07 4.98 21.85
N ASP A 25 -0.22 3.73 22.17
CA ASP A 25 0.30 3.05 23.36
C ASP A 25 1.84 2.92 23.35
N SER A 26 2.46 2.70 22.20
CA SER A 26 3.92 2.62 22.06
C SER A 26 4.61 3.99 21.97
N MET A 27 3.88 5.04 21.62
CA MET A 27 4.43 6.38 21.38
C MET A 27 5.20 6.96 22.57
N PRO A 28 4.70 6.96 23.84
CA PRO A 28 5.43 7.56 24.95
C PRO A 28 6.81 6.96 25.18
N ASP A 29 6.93 5.64 25.04
CA ASP A 29 8.20 4.94 25.27
C ASP A 29 9.16 5.13 24.11
N GLU A 30 8.68 5.08 22.87
CA GLU A 30 9.50 5.36 21.67
C GLU A 30 10.00 6.81 21.65
N VAL A 31 9.14 7.77 21.97
CA VAL A 31 9.52 9.19 22.05
C VAL A 31 10.57 9.39 23.18
N ARG A 32 10.35 8.82 24.36
CA ARG A 32 11.31 8.90 25.46
C ARG A 32 12.66 8.29 25.10
N ALA A 33 12.65 7.13 24.45
CA ALA A 33 13.86 6.45 24.00
C ALA A 33 14.57 7.28 22.91
N GLY A 34 13.85 7.77 21.93
CA GLY A 34 14.40 8.57 20.83
C GLY A 34 14.99 9.91 21.29
N LEU A 35 14.36 10.61 22.23
CA LEU A 35 14.85 11.86 22.76
C LEU A 35 16.07 11.68 23.71
N ARG A 36 16.25 10.48 24.28
CA ARG A 36 17.43 10.12 25.09
C ARG A 36 18.59 9.58 24.23
N ALA A 37 18.34 9.21 22.99
CA ALA A 37 19.37 8.71 22.09
C ALA A 37 20.35 9.82 21.66
N SER A 38 21.53 9.42 21.20
CA SER A 38 22.51 10.30 20.58
C SER A 38 22.91 9.73 19.21
N PRO A 39 22.58 10.40 18.10
CA PRO A 39 21.77 11.62 18.01
C PRO A 39 20.29 11.39 18.40
N LYS A 40 19.63 12.46 18.81
CA LYS A 40 18.17 12.41 19.10
C LYS A 40 17.39 12.09 17.84
N ARG A 41 16.34 11.27 17.97
CA ARG A 41 15.50 10.85 16.85
C ARG A 41 14.06 10.65 17.28
N LEU A 42 13.12 10.88 16.35
CA LEU A 42 11.72 10.52 16.51
C LEU A 42 11.29 9.70 15.27
N SER A 43 10.42 8.73 15.47
CA SER A 43 9.88 7.96 14.36
C SER A 43 8.93 8.80 13.52
N PRO A 44 9.10 8.89 12.18
CA PRO A 44 8.19 9.63 11.32
C PRO A 44 6.78 9.00 11.23
N LYS A 45 6.59 7.75 11.64
CA LYS A 45 5.29 7.06 11.58
C LYS A 45 4.15 7.81 12.29
N TYR A 46 4.49 8.60 13.31
CA TYR A 46 3.52 9.40 14.05
C TYR A 46 2.98 10.63 13.31
N PHE A 47 3.53 10.93 12.14
CA PHE A 47 3.00 11.97 11.25
C PHE A 47 1.98 11.43 10.25
N TYR A 48 1.75 10.12 10.21
CA TYR A 48 0.82 9.46 9.28
C TYR A 48 -0.49 9.03 9.97
N ASP A 49 -0.98 9.87 10.90
CA ASP A 49 -2.37 9.82 11.33
C ASP A 49 -3.30 10.31 10.20
N GLU A 50 -4.60 10.27 10.39
CA GLU A 50 -5.57 10.70 9.38
C GLU A 50 -5.30 12.13 8.87
N ALA A 51 -5.06 13.08 9.79
CA ALA A 51 -4.78 14.47 9.42
C ALA A 51 -3.44 14.61 8.68
N GLY A 52 -2.40 13.91 9.15
CA GLY A 52 -1.08 13.91 8.53
C GLY A 52 -1.08 13.28 7.14
N SER A 53 -1.84 12.22 6.94
CA SER A 53 -2.01 11.58 5.64
C SER A 53 -2.69 12.51 4.64
N ILE A 54 -3.77 13.20 5.04
CA ILE A 54 -4.42 14.23 4.20
C ILE A 54 -3.47 15.39 3.87
N LEU A 55 -2.64 15.81 4.83
CA LEU A 55 -1.65 16.87 4.60
C LEU A 55 -0.54 16.39 3.64
N PHE A 56 -0.12 15.14 3.73
CA PHE A 56 0.87 14.57 2.81
C PHE A 56 0.35 14.53 1.38
N GLU A 57 -0.90 14.11 1.16
CA GLU A 57 -1.50 14.15 -0.19
C GLU A 57 -1.45 15.58 -0.77
N LYS A 58 -1.73 16.63 0.03
CA LYS A 58 -1.59 18.02 -0.43
C LYS A 58 -0.15 18.40 -0.74
N ILE A 59 0.84 17.86 -0.02
CA ILE A 59 2.26 18.07 -0.31
C ILE A 59 2.61 17.49 -1.68
N THR A 60 2.07 16.32 -2.03
CA THR A 60 2.34 15.70 -3.34
C THR A 60 1.85 16.51 -4.54
N GLU A 61 0.87 17.41 -4.32
CA GLU A 61 0.35 18.33 -5.36
C GLU A 61 1.23 19.57 -5.57
N LEU A 62 2.13 19.89 -4.63
CA LEU A 62 2.98 21.07 -4.75
C LEU A 62 3.96 20.96 -5.92
N PRO A 63 4.20 22.03 -6.68
CA PRO A 63 5.19 22.05 -7.76
C PRO A 63 6.59 21.62 -7.30
N GLU A 64 6.98 22.01 -6.09
CA GLU A 64 8.28 21.73 -5.49
C GLU A 64 8.45 20.25 -5.13
N TYR A 65 7.36 19.52 -4.84
CA TYR A 65 7.39 18.12 -4.51
C TYR A 65 7.27 17.25 -5.79
N TYR A 66 8.28 17.34 -6.65
CA TYR A 66 8.31 16.62 -7.93
C TYR A 66 8.46 15.08 -7.82
N PRO A 67 8.96 14.46 -6.70
CA PRO A 67 9.23 13.02 -6.68
C PRO A 67 8.01 12.17 -7.02
N THR A 68 6.82 12.49 -6.47
CA THR A 68 5.59 11.75 -6.77
C THR A 68 5.26 11.72 -8.26
N ARG A 69 5.43 12.86 -8.95
CA ARG A 69 5.19 12.95 -10.39
C ARG A 69 6.23 12.16 -11.19
N ALA A 70 7.51 12.33 -10.85
CA ALA A 70 8.60 11.62 -11.51
C ALA A 70 8.48 10.10 -11.34
N GLU A 71 8.13 9.61 -10.15
CA GLU A 71 7.89 8.19 -9.90
C GLU A 71 6.68 7.67 -10.68
N LYS A 72 5.59 8.45 -10.72
CA LYS A 72 4.41 8.08 -11.52
C LYS A 72 4.74 7.95 -13.00
N ASP A 73 5.47 8.94 -13.57
CA ASP A 73 5.85 8.94 -14.98
C ASP A 73 6.79 7.76 -15.28
N LEU A 74 7.76 7.50 -14.41
CA LEU A 74 8.65 6.35 -14.54
C LEU A 74 7.86 5.02 -14.50
N LEU A 75 6.97 4.86 -13.52
CA LEU A 75 6.15 3.65 -13.41
C LEU A 75 5.24 3.47 -14.63
N HIS A 76 4.69 4.57 -15.18
CA HIS A 76 3.94 4.53 -16.43
C HIS A 76 4.78 3.97 -17.58
N ASP A 77 6.00 4.50 -17.75
CA ASP A 77 6.89 4.12 -18.86
C ASP A 77 7.33 2.65 -18.77
N ILE A 78 7.61 2.15 -17.56
CA ILE A 78 8.16 0.79 -17.39
C ILE A 78 7.10 -0.26 -17.09
N SER A 79 5.85 0.10 -16.78
CA SER A 79 4.81 -0.81 -16.27
C SER A 79 4.59 -2.04 -17.16
N THR A 80 4.51 -1.82 -18.47
CA THR A 80 4.27 -2.90 -19.45
C THR A 80 5.41 -3.89 -19.49
N GLU A 81 6.67 -3.41 -19.54
CA GLU A 81 7.85 -4.26 -19.54
C GLU A 81 8.02 -4.98 -18.21
N LEU A 82 7.86 -4.25 -17.10
CA LEU A 82 8.03 -4.79 -15.75
C LEU A 82 7.01 -5.90 -15.46
N MET A 83 5.72 -5.60 -15.65
CA MET A 83 4.65 -6.56 -15.38
C MET A 83 4.65 -7.72 -16.36
N GLY A 84 4.91 -7.48 -17.65
CA GLY A 84 5.01 -8.51 -18.67
C GLY A 84 6.22 -9.42 -18.50
N GLY A 85 7.37 -8.88 -18.05
CA GLY A 85 8.60 -9.62 -17.83
C GLY A 85 8.60 -10.41 -16.52
N LEU A 86 8.16 -9.81 -15.42
CA LEU A 86 8.12 -10.46 -14.11
C LEU A 86 6.94 -11.41 -13.96
N ARG A 87 5.77 -11.04 -14.48
CA ARG A 87 4.50 -11.76 -14.36
C ARG A 87 4.19 -12.18 -12.90
N PRO A 88 4.14 -11.22 -11.95
CA PRO A 88 3.87 -11.54 -10.55
C PRO A 88 2.41 -11.95 -10.37
N GLN A 89 2.14 -12.95 -9.51
CA GLN A 89 0.81 -13.30 -9.05
C GLN A 89 0.35 -12.40 -7.90
N GLN A 90 1.32 -11.84 -7.18
CA GLN A 90 1.03 -10.93 -6.07
C GLN A 90 1.92 -9.69 -6.14
N VAL A 91 1.31 -8.52 -5.96
CA VAL A 91 2.01 -7.25 -5.74
C VAL A 91 1.76 -6.82 -4.30
N VAL A 92 2.81 -6.53 -3.55
CA VAL A 92 2.77 -5.98 -2.19
C VAL A 92 3.36 -4.59 -2.22
N GLU A 93 2.67 -3.61 -1.68
CA GLU A 93 3.19 -2.24 -1.55
C GLU A 93 3.32 -1.86 -0.09
N LEU A 94 4.54 -1.51 0.31
CA LEU A 94 4.85 -1.05 1.67
C LEU A 94 4.71 0.48 1.75
N GLY A 95 3.83 0.96 2.64
CA GLY A 95 3.45 2.36 2.70
C GLY A 95 2.58 2.76 1.52
N SER A 96 1.51 1.98 1.29
CA SER A 96 0.70 2.08 0.07
C SER A 96 -0.07 3.40 -0.07
N GLY A 97 -0.40 4.06 1.06
CA GLY A 97 -1.26 5.23 1.04
C GLY A 97 -2.53 4.99 0.19
N SER A 98 -2.85 5.93 -0.70
CA SER A 98 -3.99 5.84 -1.63
C SER A 98 -3.76 4.90 -2.83
N SER A 99 -2.60 4.22 -2.90
CA SER A 99 -2.19 3.36 -4.03
C SER A 99 -2.19 4.08 -5.39
N TYR A 100 -2.04 5.40 -5.39
CA TYR A 100 -2.14 6.22 -6.60
C TYR A 100 -1.07 5.88 -7.64
N LYS A 101 0.18 5.68 -7.21
CA LYS A 101 1.31 5.36 -8.09
C LYS A 101 1.22 3.93 -8.61
N THR A 102 0.86 2.99 -7.76
CA THR A 102 0.77 1.56 -8.08
C THR A 102 -0.29 1.25 -9.14
N ARG A 103 -1.30 2.11 -9.30
CA ARG A 103 -2.27 1.99 -10.40
C ARG A 103 -1.61 1.93 -11.78
N GLN A 104 -0.42 2.52 -11.97
CA GLN A 104 0.34 2.40 -13.24
C GLN A 104 0.70 0.94 -13.54
N LEU A 105 1.05 0.16 -12.51
CA LEU A 105 1.39 -1.26 -12.66
C LEU A 105 0.13 -2.13 -12.79
N LEU A 106 -0.91 -1.83 -11.99
CA LEU A 106 -2.18 -2.57 -12.05
C LEU A 106 -2.89 -2.40 -13.39
N SER A 107 -2.69 -1.27 -14.06
CA SER A 107 -3.23 -0.96 -15.39
C SER A 107 -2.39 -1.52 -16.55
N ALA A 108 -1.26 -2.19 -16.28
CA ALA A 108 -0.46 -2.78 -17.34
C ALA A 108 -1.27 -3.81 -18.14
N PRO A 109 -1.18 -3.83 -19.50
CA PRO A 109 -2.02 -4.69 -20.33
C PRO A 109 -1.93 -6.19 -20.01
N SER A 110 -0.79 -6.64 -19.50
CA SER A 110 -0.59 -8.03 -19.11
C SER A 110 -1.03 -8.36 -17.68
N ALA A 111 -1.37 -7.38 -16.86
CA ALA A 111 -1.72 -7.61 -15.45
C ALA A 111 -2.88 -8.61 -15.29
N PRO A 112 -4.00 -8.52 -16.04
CA PRO A 112 -5.10 -9.47 -15.92
C PRO A 112 -4.73 -10.92 -16.20
N ASP A 113 -3.64 -11.18 -16.93
CA ASP A 113 -3.22 -12.52 -17.34
C ASP A 113 -2.52 -13.30 -16.22
N HIS A 114 -2.06 -12.62 -15.15
CA HIS A 114 -1.23 -13.27 -14.14
C HIS A 114 -1.37 -12.68 -12.72
N LEU A 115 -1.76 -11.41 -12.58
CA LEU A 115 -1.88 -10.78 -11.28
C LEU A 115 -3.21 -11.19 -10.63
N GLU A 116 -3.11 -11.80 -9.45
CA GLU A 116 -4.26 -12.31 -8.70
C GLU A 116 -4.58 -11.42 -7.49
N THR A 117 -3.54 -10.93 -6.82
CA THR A 117 -3.70 -10.23 -5.54
C THR A 117 -2.80 -9.01 -5.44
N TYR A 118 -3.38 -7.90 -5.00
CA TYR A 118 -2.66 -6.73 -4.52
C TYR A 118 -2.78 -6.63 -3.00
N VAL A 119 -1.65 -6.37 -2.34
CA VAL A 119 -1.57 -6.26 -0.89
C VAL A 119 -1.05 -4.88 -0.50
N PRO A 120 -1.93 -3.88 -0.33
CA PRO A 120 -1.55 -2.62 0.27
C PRO A 120 -1.24 -2.83 1.76
N PHE A 121 -0.04 -2.44 2.18
CA PHE A 121 0.40 -2.48 3.57
C PHE A 121 0.62 -1.04 4.04
N ASP A 122 -0.13 -0.60 5.04
CA ASP A 122 -0.01 0.74 5.62
C ASP A 122 -0.42 0.73 7.10
N VAL A 123 -0.17 1.84 7.81
CA VAL A 123 -0.63 2.06 9.19
C VAL A 123 -2.02 2.69 9.25
N SER A 124 -2.47 3.29 8.15
CA SER A 124 -3.74 4.02 8.05
C SER A 124 -4.85 3.10 7.52
N GLU A 125 -5.74 2.67 8.41
CA GLU A 125 -6.88 1.83 8.07
C GLU A 125 -7.81 2.51 7.06
N THR A 126 -8.16 3.78 7.30
CA THR A 126 -9.08 4.53 6.45
C THR A 126 -8.60 4.60 5.00
N ILE A 127 -7.32 4.94 4.78
CA ILE A 127 -6.77 5.09 3.43
C ILE A 127 -6.72 3.74 2.70
N VAL A 128 -6.32 2.67 3.38
CA VAL A 128 -6.27 1.32 2.78
C VAL A 128 -7.66 0.81 2.45
N GLN A 129 -8.65 1.08 3.32
CA GLN A 129 -10.05 0.72 3.08
C GLN A 129 -10.58 1.43 1.83
N GLU A 130 -10.47 2.76 1.77
CA GLU A 130 -10.95 3.56 0.64
C GLU A 130 -10.24 3.18 -0.68
N ALA A 131 -8.92 2.99 -0.64
CA ALA A 131 -8.16 2.54 -1.79
C ALA A 131 -8.62 1.14 -2.24
N GLY A 132 -8.78 0.20 -1.31
CA GLY A 132 -9.22 -1.15 -1.59
C GLY A 132 -10.59 -1.22 -2.24
N GLU A 133 -11.57 -0.48 -1.72
CA GLU A 133 -12.92 -0.38 -2.28
C GLU A 133 -12.91 0.16 -3.72
N SER A 134 -12.10 1.19 -3.98
CA SER A 134 -11.93 1.74 -5.32
C SER A 134 -11.28 0.73 -6.27
N LEU A 135 -10.20 0.07 -5.83
CA LEU A 135 -9.42 -0.85 -6.66
C LEU A 135 -10.19 -2.09 -7.08
N VAL A 136 -11.01 -2.69 -6.22
CA VAL A 136 -11.81 -3.87 -6.60
C VAL A 136 -12.92 -3.54 -7.61
N VAL A 137 -13.33 -2.27 -7.68
CA VAL A 137 -14.26 -1.80 -8.71
C VAL A 137 -13.52 -1.52 -10.01
N GLU A 138 -12.38 -0.83 -9.94
CA GLU A 138 -11.57 -0.42 -11.09
C GLU A 138 -10.95 -1.63 -11.80
N TYR A 139 -10.50 -2.65 -11.03
CA TYR A 139 -9.83 -3.85 -11.54
C TYR A 139 -10.64 -5.13 -11.22
N PRO A 140 -11.61 -5.54 -12.05
CA PRO A 140 -12.48 -6.68 -11.78
C PRO A 140 -11.77 -8.04 -11.65
N PHE A 141 -10.53 -8.15 -12.16
CA PHE A 141 -9.70 -9.35 -12.06
C PHE A 141 -8.94 -9.46 -10.73
N LEU A 142 -8.84 -8.35 -9.97
CA LEU A 142 -7.94 -8.22 -8.82
C LEU A 142 -8.66 -8.53 -7.51
N ASN A 143 -8.00 -9.30 -6.65
CA ASN A 143 -8.31 -9.35 -5.23
C ASN A 143 -7.43 -8.35 -4.47
N VAL A 144 -7.99 -7.65 -3.52
CA VAL A 144 -7.24 -6.73 -2.64
C VAL A 144 -7.25 -7.27 -1.22
N HIS A 145 -6.06 -7.45 -0.64
CA HIS A 145 -5.90 -7.91 0.72
C HIS A 145 -5.09 -6.88 1.52
N GLY A 146 -5.78 -5.89 2.06
CA GLY A 146 -5.17 -4.83 2.87
C GLY A 146 -4.59 -5.37 4.17
N VAL A 147 -3.42 -4.90 4.56
CA VAL A 147 -2.76 -5.22 5.82
C VAL A 147 -2.46 -3.93 6.56
N ILE A 148 -3.15 -3.71 7.66
CA ILE A 148 -2.94 -2.54 8.52
C ILE A 148 -1.93 -2.92 9.59
N GLY A 149 -0.71 -2.33 9.50
CA GLY A 149 0.39 -2.77 10.34
C GLY A 149 1.58 -1.82 10.42
N ASP A 150 2.42 -2.03 11.43
CA ASP A 150 3.74 -1.41 11.57
C ASP A 150 4.80 -2.30 10.91
N PHE A 151 5.61 -1.75 10.01
CA PHE A 151 6.69 -2.46 9.32
C PHE A 151 7.65 -3.20 10.27
N ASN A 152 7.89 -2.65 11.45
CA ASN A 152 8.83 -3.25 12.41
C ASN A 152 8.28 -4.54 13.05
N ARG A 153 6.96 -4.78 12.97
CA ARG A 153 6.30 -5.84 13.74
C ARG A 153 5.47 -6.79 12.87
N HIS A 154 4.88 -6.30 11.78
CA HIS A 154 3.78 -6.99 11.11
C HIS A 154 4.06 -7.41 9.67
N LEU A 155 5.29 -7.22 9.14
CA LEU A 155 5.65 -7.72 7.80
C LEU A 155 5.40 -9.22 7.62
N GLY A 156 5.54 -9.99 8.71
CA GLY A 156 5.26 -11.43 8.71
C GLY A 156 3.78 -11.81 8.52
N ASN A 157 2.88 -10.83 8.61
CA ASN A 157 1.44 -11.02 8.42
C ASN A 157 0.99 -10.81 6.96
N ILE A 158 1.91 -10.43 6.07
CA ILE A 158 1.62 -10.35 4.64
C ILE A 158 1.22 -11.74 4.14
N PRO A 159 0.05 -11.89 3.49
CA PRO A 159 -0.45 -13.19 3.05
C PRO A 159 0.52 -13.86 2.09
N ALA A 160 0.62 -15.20 2.17
CA ALA A 160 1.46 -15.97 1.28
C ALA A 160 1.04 -15.76 -0.19
N ALA A 161 2.02 -15.70 -1.08
CA ALA A 161 1.76 -15.65 -2.51
C ALA A 161 1.54 -17.05 -3.07
N THR A 162 0.68 -17.18 -4.08
CA THR A 162 0.48 -18.40 -4.86
C THR A 162 1.62 -18.67 -5.85
N GLY A 163 2.42 -17.62 -6.14
CA GLY A 163 3.53 -17.66 -7.08
C GLY A 163 4.53 -16.54 -6.84
N LYS A 164 4.98 -15.87 -7.90
CA LYS A 164 5.92 -14.75 -7.80
C LYS A 164 5.29 -13.56 -7.09
N ARG A 165 6.05 -12.97 -6.18
CA ARG A 165 5.70 -11.73 -5.48
C ARG A 165 6.59 -10.59 -5.96
N LEU A 166 5.99 -9.47 -6.33
CA LEU A 166 6.66 -8.19 -6.50
C LEU A 166 6.41 -7.36 -5.24
N VAL A 167 7.47 -6.86 -4.61
CA VAL A 167 7.36 -5.95 -3.47
C VAL A 167 7.79 -4.56 -3.90
N LEU A 168 6.96 -3.58 -3.63
CA LEU A 168 7.15 -2.17 -3.94
C LEU A 168 7.36 -1.39 -2.65
N PHE A 169 8.18 -0.36 -2.73
CA PHE A 169 8.34 0.67 -1.71
C PHE A 169 8.56 2.00 -2.45
N LEU A 170 7.46 2.75 -2.67
CA LEU A 170 7.36 3.91 -3.57
C LEU A 170 7.20 5.22 -2.81
#